data_94cf794e9fd5374c8e37a721c33c1f1a
#
_entry.id   94cf794e9fd5374c8e37a721c33c1f1a
#
_cell.length_a   1.000
_cell.length_b   1.000
_cell.length_c   1.000
_cell.angle_alpha   90.00
_cell.angle_beta   90.00
_cell.angle_gamma   90.00
#
_symmetry.space_group_name_H-M   'P 1'
#
loop_
_entity.id
_entity.type
_entity.pdbx_description
1 polymer ?
#
loop_
_entity_poly.entity_id
_entity_poly.type
_entity_poly.pdbx_seq_one_letter_code
_entity_poly.pdbx_strand_id
1 'polypeptide(L)'
;MLEVNVGTMIIATGFQTFDARRTPYYGYGKYENVYTALEVERLVNASGPTNGEVVTRDGKHPKSVGIIHCVGSRDEKTHKWCSRVCCMYSLKLAHLIKEHTGAEVYNFYIDMRTPGKGYEEFYD
;
A
#
# COMPACT_ATOMS: atom_id res chain seq x y z
N MET A 1 -23.62 -27.38 0.32
CA MET A 1 -22.86 -27.09 -0.91
C MET A 1 -23.87 -26.51 -1.89
N LEU A 2 -23.60 -25.35 -2.48
CA LEU A 2 -24.48 -24.73 -3.47
C LEU A 2 -23.95 -25.06 -4.87
N GLU A 3 -24.76 -25.54 -5.77
CA GLU A 3 -24.43 -25.80 -7.16
C GLU A 3 -25.14 -24.77 -8.04
N VAL A 4 -24.39 -24.06 -8.88
CA VAL A 4 -24.91 -22.98 -9.74
C VAL A 4 -24.42 -23.21 -11.16
N ASN A 5 -25.34 -23.27 -12.12
CA ASN A 5 -25.03 -23.34 -13.55
C ASN A 5 -24.80 -21.93 -14.09
N VAL A 6 -23.61 -21.66 -14.62
CA VAL A 6 -23.22 -20.35 -15.15
C VAL A 6 -22.59 -20.48 -16.54
N GLY A 7 -22.79 -19.48 -17.39
CA GLY A 7 -22.18 -19.45 -18.74
C GLY A 7 -20.69 -19.08 -18.73
N THR A 8 -20.23 -18.38 -17.67
CA THR A 8 -18.82 -17.94 -17.53
C THR A 8 -18.47 -17.83 -16.06
N MET A 9 -17.20 -18.10 -15.73
CA MET A 9 -16.64 -17.95 -14.39
C MET A 9 -15.49 -16.94 -14.42
N ILE A 10 -15.54 -15.95 -13.52
CA ILE A 10 -14.43 -15.02 -13.30
C ILE A 10 -13.67 -15.45 -12.04
N ILE A 11 -12.41 -15.81 -12.20
CA ILE A 11 -11.55 -16.20 -11.08
C ILE A 11 -10.89 -14.94 -10.52
N ALA A 12 -11.32 -14.51 -9.33
CA ALA A 12 -10.84 -13.30 -8.64
C ALA A 12 -10.57 -13.62 -7.16
N THR A 13 -9.66 -14.56 -6.91
CA THR A 13 -9.38 -15.15 -5.60
C THR A 13 -8.45 -14.30 -4.71
N GLY A 14 -8.01 -13.14 -5.21
CA GLY A 14 -7.11 -12.25 -4.49
C GLY A 14 -5.66 -12.76 -4.43
N PHE A 15 -4.90 -12.18 -3.50
CA PHE A 15 -3.50 -12.52 -3.27
C PHE A 15 -3.16 -12.40 -1.78
N GLN A 16 -2.06 -13.00 -1.37
CA GLN A 16 -1.54 -12.88 -0.02
C GLN A 16 -0.40 -11.86 0.02
N THR A 17 -0.51 -10.89 0.92
CA THR A 17 0.56 -9.91 1.17
C THR A 17 1.62 -10.49 2.09
N PHE A 18 2.81 -9.88 2.04
CA PHE A 18 3.85 -10.15 3.03
C PHE A 18 3.38 -9.71 4.43
N ASP A 19 3.57 -10.55 5.43
CA ASP A 19 3.28 -10.20 6.82
C ASP A 19 4.37 -9.25 7.36
N ALA A 20 4.04 -7.97 7.50
CA ALA A 20 4.96 -6.93 7.93
C ALA A 20 5.47 -7.12 9.38
N ARG A 21 4.82 -7.96 10.19
CA ARG A 21 5.31 -8.32 11.54
C ARG A 21 6.62 -9.11 11.49
N ARG A 22 6.93 -9.73 10.35
CA ARG A 22 8.21 -10.43 10.13
C ARG A 22 9.41 -9.48 10.00
N THR A 23 9.15 -8.17 9.87
CA THR A 23 10.15 -7.10 9.82
C THR A 23 9.93 -6.10 10.98
N PRO A 24 10.17 -6.52 12.23
CA PRO A 24 9.76 -5.78 13.43
C PRO A 24 10.43 -4.40 13.58
N TYR A 25 11.54 -4.16 12.89
CA TYR A 25 12.24 -2.88 12.87
C TYR A 25 11.45 -1.76 12.20
N TYR A 26 10.46 -2.07 11.36
CA TYR A 26 9.53 -1.07 10.81
C TYR A 26 8.36 -0.76 11.75
N GLY A 27 8.20 -1.52 12.83
CA GLY A 27 7.27 -1.20 13.90
C GLY A 27 5.80 -1.53 13.64
N TYR A 28 5.47 -2.26 12.56
CA TYR A 28 4.10 -2.71 12.31
C TYR A 28 3.61 -3.64 13.43
N GLY A 29 2.42 -3.34 13.97
CA GLY A 29 1.85 -4.03 15.12
C GLY A 29 2.44 -3.62 16.48
N LYS A 30 3.48 -2.74 16.48
CA LYS A 30 4.09 -2.18 17.69
C LYS A 30 3.68 -0.72 17.90
N TYR A 31 3.66 0.06 16.82
CA TYR A 31 3.25 1.46 16.83
C TYR A 31 1.90 1.63 16.13
N GLU A 32 1.01 2.39 16.75
CA GLU A 32 -0.38 2.52 16.31
C GLU A 32 -0.54 3.10 14.91
N ASN A 33 0.32 4.04 14.51
CA ASN A 33 0.24 4.74 13.23
C ASN A 33 1.16 4.14 12.15
N VAL A 34 1.52 2.86 12.27
CA VAL A 34 2.21 2.10 11.21
C VAL A 34 1.20 1.17 10.56
N TYR A 35 0.98 1.38 9.26
CA TYR A 35 -0.02 0.70 8.45
C TYR A 35 0.63 -0.04 7.29
N THR A 36 -0.01 -1.10 6.82
CA THR A 36 0.29 -1.67 5.51
C THR A 36 -0.35 -0.83 4.40
N ALA A 37 0.16 -0.96 3.17
CA ALA A 37 -0.41 -0.26 2.02
C ALA A 37 -1.90 -0.59 1.80
N LEU A 38 -2.33 -1.84 2.05
CA LEU A 38 -3.74 -2.23 1.94
C LEU A 38 -4.63 -1.59 3.00
N GLU A 39 -4.12 -1.39 4.22
CA GLU A 39 -4.87 -0.66 5.25
C GLU A 39 -5.04 0.81 4.84
N VAL A 40 -3.99 1.45 4.29
CA VAL A 40 -4.09 2.82 3.77
C VAL A 40 -5.03 2.89 2.56
N GLU A 41 -4.94 1.95 1.63
CA GLU A 41 -5.87 1.84 0.49
C GLU A 41 -7.33 1.74 0.97
N ARG A 42 -7.55 1.06 2.10
CA ARG A 42 -8.87 0.94 2.71
C ARG A 42 -9.35 2.26 3.36
N LEU A 43 -8.42 3.05 3.93
CA LEU A 43 -8.73 4.38 4.47
C LEU A 43 -9.12 5.37 3.38
N VAL A 44 -8.36 5.44 2.27
CA VAL A 44 -8.63 6.37 1.17
C VAL A 44 -9.88 6.02 0.35
N ASN A 45 -10.48 4.87 0.57
CA ASN A 45 -11.69 4.45 -0.13
C ASN A 45 -12.92 5.09 0.50
N ALA A 46 -13.78 5.73 -0.31
CA ALA A 46 -15.01 6.38 0.15
C ALA A 46 -15.97 5.43 0.90
N SER A 47 -15.96 4.12 0.58
CA SER A 47 -16.70 3.10 1.31
C SER A 47 -15.86 2.43 2.42
N GLY A 48 -14.72 3.00 2.75
CA GLY A 48 -13.82 2.54 3.80
C GLY A 48 -14.31 2.90 5.22
N PRO A 49 -13.58 2.46 6.24
CA PRO A 49 -13.98 2.66 7.64
C PRO A 49 -13.98 4.14 8.06
N THR A 50 -13.33 5.01 7.32
CA THR A 50 -13.20 6.45 7.58
C THR A 50 -13.86 7.30 6.49
N ASN A 51 -14.70 6.72 5.64
CA ASN A 51 -15.38 7.41 4.53
C ASN A 51 -14.42 8.15 3.58
N GLY A 52 -13.21 7.60 3.36
CA GLY A 52 -12.19 8.16 2.50
C GLY A 52 -11.18 9.09 3.21
N GLU A 53 -11.36 9.34 4.49
CA GLU A 53 -10.48 10.19 5.28
C GLU A 53 -9.20 9.44 5.69
N VAL A 54 -8.05 10.03 5.41
CA VAL A 54 -6.75 9.50 5.88
C VAL A 54 -6.46 10.08 7.25
N VAL A 55 -6.65 9.26 8.26
CA VAL A 55 -6.49 9.66 9.67
C VAL A 55 -5.59 8.71 10.44
N THR A 56 -4.94 9.23 11.45
CA THR A 56 -4.22 8.47 12.48
C THR A 56 -5.21 7.73 13.39
N ARG A 57 -4.73 6.83 14.25
CA ARG A 57 -5.61 6.06 15.16
C ARG A 57 -6.39 6.94 16.14
N ASP A 58 -5.89 8.13 16.45
CA ASP A 58 -6.59 9.13 17.28
C ASP A 58 -7.55 10.05 16.49
N GLY A 59 -7.79 9.74 15.22
CA GLY A 59 -8.75 10.43 14.35
C GLY A 59 -8.28 11.76 13.77
N LYS A 60 -6.98 12.09 13.85
CA LYS A 60 -6.43 13.33 13.29
C LYS A 60 -5.79 13.12 11.94
N HIS A 61 -5.79 14.16 11.11
CA HIS A 61 -5.00 14.13 9.87
C HIS A 61 -3.50 14.14 10.18
N PRO A 62 -2.71 13.29 9.51
CA PRO A 62 -1.25 13.31 9.65
C PRO A 62 -0.67 14.62 9.08
N LYS A 63 0.39 15.13 9.71
CA LYS A 63 1.16 16.26 9.18
C LYS A 63 2.26 15.81 8.21
N SER A 64 2.77 14.60 8.44
CA SER A 64 3.79 13.98 7.59
C SER A 64 3.59 12.47 7.54
N VAL A 65 3.90 11.86 6.40
CA VAL A 65 3.76 10.43 6.16
C VAL A 65 5.04 9.89 5.50
N GLY A 66 5.60 8.83 6.04
CA GLY A 66 6.70 8.08 5.43
C GLY A 66 6.19 6.81 4.79
N ILE A 67 6.52 6.58 3.52
CA ILE A 67 6.20 5.35 2.78
C ILE A 67 7.49 4.55 2.59
N ILE A 68 7.55 3.35 3.16
CA ILE A 68 8.70 2.46 3.05
C ILE A 68 8.43 1.44 1.97
N HIS A 69 9.24 1.46 0.91
CA HIS A 69 9.14 0.53 -0.21
C HIS A 69 9.83 -0.80 0.07
N CYS A 70 9.58 -1.79 -0.75
CA CYS A 70 10.26 -3.10 -0.77
C CYS A 70 10.19 -3.90 0.54
N VAL A 71 9.22 -3.63 1.44
CA VAL A 71 9.07 -4.40 2.67
C VAL A 71 8.75 -5.87 2.31
N GLY A 72 9.65 -6.78 2.71
CA GLY A 72 9.55 -8.19 2.37
C GLY A 72 10.00 -8.57 0.95
N SER A 73 10.47 -7.61 0.15
CA SER A 73 10.99 -7.80 -1.21
C SER A 73 12.41 -7.24 -1.32
N ARG A 74 13.22 -7.77 -2.28
CA ARG A 74 14.60 -7.36 -2.53
C ARG A 74 15.49 -7.48 -1.29
N ASP A 75 15.22 -8.47 -0.48
CA ASP A 75 15.92 -8.79 0.76
C ASP A 75 16.23 -10.29 0.81
N GLU A 76 17.47 -10.64 1.07
CA GLU A 76 17.92 -12.05 1.12
C GLU A 76 17.25 -12.86 2.23
N LYS A 77 16.83 -12.20 3.31
CA LYS A 77 16.15 -12.83 4.45
C LYS A 77 14.67 -13.11 4.20
N THR A 78 14.08 -12.51 3.16
CA THR A 78 12.67 -12.67 2.80
C THR A 78 12.52 -13.12 1.35
N HIS A 79 12.32 -12.18 0.42
CA HIS A 79 12.23 -12.47 -1.01
C HIS A 79 13.27 -11.63 -1.77
N LYS A 80 14.16 -12.30 -2.52
CA LYS A 80 15.25 -11.65 -3.27
C LYS A 80 14.77 -10.82 -4.45
N TRP A 81 13.60 -11.13 -5.00
CA TRP A 81 13.04 -10.49 -6.18
C TRP A 81 12.24 -9.23 -5.86
N CYS A 82 12.07 -8.39 -6.86
CA CYS A 82 11.15 -7.25 -6.84
C CYS A 82 9.72 -7.73 -7.12
N SER A 83 8.75 -7.24 -6.35
CA SER A 83 7.33 -7.52 -6.58
C SER A 83 6.73 -6.81 -7.80
N ARG A 84 7.43 -5.83 -8.39
CA ARG A 84 7.08 -5.02 -9.56
C ARG A 84 5.88 -4.08 -9.39
N VAL A 85 5.18 -4.11 -8.29
CA VAL A 85 3.93 -3.35 -8.10
C VAL A 85 4.04 -2.26 -7.04
N CYS A 86 4.95 -2.42 -6.06
CA CYS A 86 4.98 -1.55 -4.88
C CYS A 86 5.31 -0.09 -5.20
N CYS A 87 6.22 0.21 -6.15
CA CYS A 87 6.53 1.59 -6.50
C CYS A 87 5.29 2.32 -7.02
N MET A 88 4.55 1.73 -7.95
CA MET A 88 3.39 2.36 -8.55
C MET A 88 2.25 2.58 -7.56
N TYR A 89 1.90 1.59 -6.74
CA TYR A 89 0.85 1.82 -5.76
C TYR A 89 1.29 2.78 -4.64
N SER A 90 2.58 2.81 -4.29
CA SER A 90 3.11 3.77 -3.31
C SER A 90 3.06 5.20 -3.83
N LEU A 91 3.40 5.44 -5.10
CA LEU A 91 3.26 6.75 -5.74
C LEU A 91 1.80 7.21 -5.77
N LYS A 92 0.88 6.30 -6.16
CA LYS A 92 -0.57 6.57 -6.11
C LYS A 92 -1.01 6.94 -4.69
N LEU A 93 -0.62 6.17 -3.67
CA LEU A 93 -0.98 6.46 -2.29
C LEU A 93 -0.36 7.76 -1.79
N ALA A 94 0.89 8.07 -2.17
CA ALA A 94 1.54 9.33 -1.84
C ALA A 94 0.74 10.52 -2.38
N HIS A 95 0.30 10.45 -3.64
CA HIS A 95 -0.54 11.46 -4.26
C HIS A 95 -1.87 11.64 -3.52
N LEU A 96 -2.61 10.54 -3.29
CA LEU A 96 -3.89 10.57 -2.60
C LEU A 96 -3.79 11.09 -1.16
N ILE A 97 -2.77 10.66 -0.41
CA ILE A 97 -2.54 11.13 0.95
C ILE A 97 -2.30 12.64 0.95
N LYS A 98 -1.44 13.13 0.07
CA LYS A 98 -1.15 14.56 -0.05
C LYS A 98 -2.39 15.36 -0.43
N GLU A 99 -3.17 14.88 -1.37
CA GLU A 99 -4.42 15.52 -1.83
C GLU A 99 -5.47 15.59 -0.71
N HIS A 100 -5.69 14.49 0.02
CA HIS A 100 -6.73 14.42 1.05
C HIS A 100 -6.35 15.12 2.36
N THR A 101 -5.07 15.20 2.71
CA THR A 101 -4.62 15.68 4.02
C THR A 101 -3.75 16.93 3.98
N GLY A 102 -3.15 17.25 2.83
CA GLY A 102 -2.10 18.26 2.74
C GLY A 102 -0.78 17.88 3.43
N ALA A 103 -0.64 16.63 3.89
CA ALA A 103 0.56 16.15 4.56
C ALA A 103 1.80 16.17 3.66
N GLU A 104 2.97 16.36 4.27
CA GLU A 104 4.24 16.09 3.60
C GLU A 104 4.44 14.57 3.48
N VAL A 105 4.73 14.08 2.27
CA VAL A 105 4.90 12.65 2.01
C VAL A 105 6.33 12.36 1.59
N TYR A 106 6.97 11.43 2.31
CA TYR A 106 8.33 10.99 2.08
C TYR A 106 8.35 9.54 1.62
N ASN A 107 9.01 9.25 0.49
CA ASN A 107 9.20 7.90 -0.02
C ASN A 107 10.62 7.41 0.29
N PHE A 108 10.73 6.28 0.99
CA PHE A 108 12.00 5.61 1.30
C PHE A 108 12.15 4.39 0.41
N TYR A 109 13.03 4.42 -0.56
CA TYR A 109 13.19 3.39 -1.59
C TYR A 109 14.66 3.12 -1.91
N ILE A 110 14.94 1.96 -2.51
CA ILE A 110 16.28 1.58 -2.99
C ILE A 110 16.52 2.20 -4.37
N ASP A 111 15.58 1.98 -5.30
CA ASP A 111 15.44 2.60 -6.62
C ASP A 111 13.95 2.63 -6.98
N MET A 112 13.55 3.59 -7.78
CA MET A 112 12.18 3.66 -8.29
C MET A 112 12.05 2.77 -9.52
N ARG A 113 10.98 1.97 -9.59
CA ARG A 113 10.70 1.06 -10.71
C ARG A 113 9.28 1.26 -11.21
N THR A 114 9.18 1.71 -12.44
CA THR A 114 7.94 2.04 -13.12
C THR A 114 7.75 1.16 -14.37
N PRO A 115 7.75 -0.20 -14.23
CA PRO A 115 7.79 -1.13 -15.35
C PRO A 115 6.41 -1.31 -16.00
N GLY A 116 5.98 -0.38 -16.80
CA GLY A 116 4.70 -0.43 -17.51
C GLY A 116 4.51 0.75 -18.45
N LYS A 117 3.62 0.60 -19.42
CA LYS A 117 3.28 1.67 -20.34
C LYS A 117 2.59 2.80 -19.59
N GLY A 118 3.10 4.02 -19.71
CA GLY A 118 2.56 5.21 -19.04
C GLY A 118 2.92 5.33 -17.55
N TYR A 119 3.78 4.45 -17.00
CA TYR A 119 4.12 4.47 -15.58
C TYR A 119 5.25 5.45 -15.27
N GLU A 120 6.18 5.64 -16.21
CA GLU A 120 7.23 6.65 -16.11
C GLU A 120 6.63 8.04 -16.14
N GLU A 121 5.70 8.29 -17.06
CA GLU A 121 4.97 9.55 -17.20
C GLU A 121 4.11 9.88 -15.96
N PHE A 122 3.68 8.86 -15.22
CA PHE A 122 2.97 9.08 -13.95
C PHE A 122 3.93 9.44 -12.81
N TYR A 123 5.19 8.97 -12.90
CA TYR A 123 6.21 9.26 -11.89
C TYR A 123 6.76 10.69 -12.04
N ASP A 124 6.95 11.19 -13.27
CA ASP A 124 7.46 12.52 -13.60
C ASP A 124 6.46 13.65 -13.25
#